data_43b00e1e7d7df77f74a69c8d3499d67a
#
_entry.id   43b00e1e7d7df77f74a69c8d3499d67a
#
_cell.length_a   1.000
_cell.length_b   1.000
_cell.length_c   1.000
_cell.angle_alpha   90.00
_cell.angle_beta   90.00
_cell.angle_gamma   90.00
#
_symmetry.space_group_name_H-M   'P 1'
#
loop_
_entity.id
_entity.type
_entity.pdbx_description
1 polymer ?
#
loop_
_entity_poly.entity_id
_entity_poly.type
_entity_poly.pdbx_seq_one_letter_code
_entity_poly.pdbx_strand_id
1 'polypeptide(L)'
;ELCEYSAGVKFMWRSVLHYTWAEVAGCLAIRCESEGHVSFDYPVAGPEGDEDAALTAIETYCIEKGILPEISIVPEEKAPRLLARYPYVRVSNIRTWRDYLYYKEDLQLFAGRRYSGQRNHIKKFRKQWPEAEFRPISAKADAAAIRQFWTDFEAEFPKDSGSKAMAELALAKKMMAMPDKALILRGGMFDGEKLIALSFCEKCGETLIIHIEKALYSYTGVYPAMVQAEVEAFGGGCTYVNREDDAGDRGLRTSKLQYGPAKLAPKYHFRPQNELLRHVPEIPELKTERLTLSAITEKDIPAYNALVLDGDRNRWWGYDDVGGLTEPMTDRSFYEVARRDFARRLAVNFAVRLEGKLIGEAVLCGAL
;
A
#
# COMPACT_ATOMS: atom_id res chain seq x y z
N GLU A 1 11.56 5.94 -3.77
CA GLU A 1 11.03 6.01 -2.41
C GLU A 1 9.95 4.94 -2.14
N LEU A 2 9.12 4.56 -3.14
CA LEU A 2 8.01 3.62 -2.98
C LEU A 2 8.52 2.17 -2.92
N CYS A 3 8.02 1.39 -1.96
CA CYS A 3 8.47 0.03 -1.72
C CYS A 3 8.18 -0.93 -2.87
N GLU A 4 7.14 -0.70 -3.67
CA GLU A 4 6.76 -1.56 -4.79
C GLU A 4 7.79 -1.58 -5.93
N TYR A 5 8.70 -0.60 -5.99
CA TYR A 5 9.80 -0.60 -6.96
C TYR A 5 11.00 -1.45 -6.51
N SER A 6 10.90 -2.09 -5.34
CA SER A 6 11.92 -3.04 -4.87
C SER A 6 11.70 -4.45 -5.43
N ALA A 7 12.78 -5.16 -5.63
CA ALA A 7 12.74 -6.57 -6.02
C ALA A 7 12.12 -7.44 -4.92
N GLY A 8 12.34 -7.08 -3.65
CA GLY A 8 11.77 -7.76 -2.49
C GLY A 8 10.25 -7.76 -2.49
N VAL A 9 9.62 -6.59 -2.67
CA VAL A 9 8.15 -6.48 -2.74
C VAL A 9 7.60 -7.28 -3.93
N LYS A 10 8.23 -7.18 -5.12
CA LYS A 10 7.80 -7.97 -6.28
C LYS A 10 7.90 -9.47 -6.02
N PHE A 11 8.97 -9.92 -5.37
CA PHE A 11 9.11 -11.31 -4.95
C PHE A 11 8.04 -11.73 -3.93
N MET A 12 7.77 -10.89 -2.94
CA MET A 12 6.79 -11.17 -1.89
C MET A 12 5.39 -11.41 -2.46
N TRP A 13 4.94 -10.54 -3.33
CA TRP A 13 3.57 -10.53 -3.83
C TRP A 13 3.36 -11.30 -5.15
N ARG A 14 4.42 -11.91 -5.73
CA ARG A 14 4.36 -12.57 -7.05
C ARG A 14 3.30 -13.68 -7.18
N SER A 15 2.96 -14.35 -6.09
CA SER A 15 1.95 -15.42 -6.10
C SER A 15 0.50 -14.91 -6.09
N VAL A 16 0.30 -13.63 -5.79
CA VAL A 16 -1.01 -12.97 -5.74
C VAL A 16 -1.19 -12.03 -6.92
N LEU A 17 -0.13 -11.30 -7.25
CA LEU A 17 -0.16 -10.22 -8.24
C LEU A 17 0.42 -10.64 -9.61
N HIS A 18 0.81 -11.89 -9.79
CA HIS A 18 1.24 -12.51 -11.05
C HIS A 18 2.03 -11.58 -11.98
N TYR A 19 3.12 -11.00 -11.44
CA TYR A 19 3.94 -10.05 -12.18
C TYR A 19 4.58 -10.66 -13.44
N THR A 20 4.48 -9.93 -14.53
CA THR A 20 5.28 -10.10 -15.74
C THR A 20 5.98 -8.78 -16.08
N TRP A 21 7.06 -8.83 -16.80
CA TRP A 21 7.83 -7.64 -17.14
C TRP A 21 8.37 -7.69 -18.58
N ALA A 22 8.63 -6.53 -19.11
CA ALA A 22 9.28 -6.35 -20.39
C ALA A 22 10.17 -5.09 -20.35
N GLU A 23 11.22 -5.07 -21.17
CA GLU A 23 11.94 -3.85 -21.47
C GLU A 23 11.30 -3.20 -22.70
N VAL A 24 10.88 -1.95 -22.55
CA VAL A 24 10.16 -1.19 -23.58
C VAL A 24 10.70 0.23 -23.61
N ALA A 25 11.21 0.68 -24.76
CA ALA A 25 11.79 2.02 -24.92
C ALA A 25 12.84 2.37 -23.85
N GLY A 26 13.69 1.40 -23.47
CA GLY A 26 14.69 1.58 -22.42
C GLY A 26 14.11 1.69 -21.00
N CYS A 27 12.83 1.40 -20.80
CA CYS A 27 12.17 1.37 -19.50
C CYS A 27 11.79 -0.06 -19.12
N LEU A 28 11.82 -0.36 -17.82
CA LEU A 28 11.22 -1.55 -17.26
C LEU A 28 9.71 -1.32 -17.10
N ALA A 29 8.90 -2.04 -17.87
CA ALA A 29 7.46 -2.10 -17.76
C ALA A 29 7.07 -3.35 -16.97
N ILE A 30 6.30 -3.20 -15.90
CA ILE A 30 5.82 -4.30 -15.05
C ILE A 30 4.31 -4.35 -15.15
N ARG A 31 3.80 -5.50 -15.59
CA ARG A 31 2.38 -5.81 -15.64
C ARG A 31 2.02 -6.66 -14.42
N CYS A 32 0.96 -6.28 -13.76
CA CYS A 32 0.36 -6.95 -12.62
C CYS A 32 -1.00 -7.52 -13.01
N GLU A 33 -1.29 -8.76 -12.60
CA GLU A 33 -2.60 -9.37 -12.79
C GLU A 33 -3.07 -10.04 -11.50
N SER A 34 -4.24 -9.66 -11.03
CA SER A 34 -4.86 -10.23 -9.84
C SER A 34 -6.36 -10.36 -10.05
N GLU A 35 -6.92 -11.55 -9.82
CA GLU A 35 -8.36 -11.83 -9.95
C GLU A 35 -8.96 -11.42 -11.30
N GLY A 36 -8.18 -11.54 -12.39
CA GLY A 36 -8.58 -11.16 -13.74
C GLY A 36 -8.47 -9.66 -14.04
N HIS A 37 -8.03 -8.88 -13.05
CA HIS A 37 -7.76 -7.45 -13.21
C HIS A 37 -6.30 -7.20 -13.58
N VAL A 38 -6.07 -6.40 -14.62
CA VAL A 38 -4.73 -6.08 -15.13
C VAL A 38 -4.42 -4.60 -14.90
N SER A 39 -3.25 -4.34 -14.35
CA SER A 39 -2.67 -3.00 -14.25
C SER A 39 -1.18 -3.01 -14.55
N PHE A 40 -0.60 -1.84 -14.75
CA PHE A 40 0.82 -1.67 -14.98
C PHE A 40 1.40 -0.73 -13.93
N ASP A 41 2.58 -1.04 -13.40
CA ASP A 41 3.31 -0.04 -12.64
C ASP A 41 3.73 1.10 -13.57
N TYR A 42 3.89 2.32 -13.03
CA TYR A 42 4.50 3.39 -13.80
C TYR A 42 5.90 2.95 -14.28
N PRO A 43 6.24 3.08 -15.57
CA PRO A 43 7.48 2.57 -16.12
C PRO A 43 8.72 3.14 -15.43
N VAL A 44 9.70 2.29 -15.16
CA VAL A 44 10.98 2.69 -14.56
C VAL A 44 11.99 2.90 -15.67
N ALA A 45 12.36 4.16 -15.91
CA ALA A 45 13.32 4.50 -16.95
C ALA A 45 14.74 4.05 -16.59
N GLY A 46 15.41 3.38 -17.52
CA GLY A 46 16.86 3.24 -17.53
C GLY A 46 17.55 4.57 -17.91
N PRO A 47 18.90 4.59 -18.01
CA PRO A 47 19.64 5.82 -18.32
C PRO A 47 19.21 6.55 -19.60
N GLU A 48 18.75 5.81 -20.61
CA GLU A 48 18.25 6.32 -21.90
C GLU A 48 16.77 6.01 -22.11
N GLY A 49 16.04 5.73 -21.04
CA GLY A 49 14.64 5.32 -21.10
C GLY A 49 13.69 6.47 -21.44
N ASP A 50 12.76 6.22 -22.35
CA ASP A 50 11.68 7.11 -22.72
C ASP A 50 10.35 6.64 -22.10
N GLU A 51 9.94 7.29 -21.00
CA GLU A 51 8.72 6.96 -20.27
C GLU A 51 7.46 7.18 -21.12
N ASP A 52 7.42 8.18 -22.02
CA ASP A 52 6.25 8.44 -22.86
C ASP A 52 6.11 7.37 -23.96
N ALA A 53 7.21 6.94 -24.56
CA ALA A 53 7.21 5.83 -25.49
C ALA A 53 6.82 4.51 -24.80
N ALA A 54 7.28 4.28 -23.57
CA ALA A 54 6.90 3.11 -22.79
C ALA A 54 5.39 3.12 -22.44
N LEU A 55 4.84 4.26 -22.02
CA LEU A 55 3.40 4.41 -21.79
C LEU A 55 2.58 4.18 -23.06
N THR A 56 3.04 4.70 -24.21
CA THR A 56 2.41 4.45 -25.51
C THR A 56 2.40 2.98 -25.88
N ALA A 57 3.49 2.25 -25.61
CA ALA A 57 3.54 0.81 -25.85
C ALA A 57 2.61 0.02 -24.91
N ILE A 58 2.47 0.43 -23.66
CA ILE A 58 1.49 -0.15 -22.73
C ILE A 58 0.07 0.07 -23.25
N GLU A 59 -0.26 1.28 -23.71
CA GLU A 59 -1.57 1.59 -24.29
C GLU A 59 -1.86 0.74 -25.55
N THR A 60 -0.87 0.63 -26.44
CA THR A 60 -0.99 -0.22 -27.64
C THR A 60 -1.26 -1.68 -27.26
N TYR A 61 -0.50 -2.21 -26.31
CA TYR A 61 -0.74 -3.56 -25.78
C TYR A 61 -2.16 -3.71 -25.21
N CYS A 62 -2.63 -2.72 -24.44
CA CYS A 62 -3.96 -2.75 -23.84
C CYS A 62 -5.06 -2.74 -24.92
N ILE A 63 -4.92 -1.91 -25.95
CA ILE A 63 -5.84 -1.86 -27.11
C ILE A 63 -5.89 -3.23 -27.80
N GLU A 64 -4.75 -3.84 -28.11
CA GLU A 64 -4.66 -5.16 -28.74
C GLU A 64 -5.31 -6.27 -27.90
N LYS A 65 -5.28 -6.15 -26.58
CA LYS A 65 -5.88 -7.13 -25.65
C LYS A 65 -7.31 -6.79 -25.25
N GLY A 66 -7.85 -5.65 -25.65
CA GLY A 66 -9.19 -5.21 -25.25
C GLY A 66 -9.31 -4.90 -23.76
N ILE A 67 -8.24 -4.42 -23.12
CA ILE A 67 -8.19 -4.03 -21.72
C ILE A 67 -7.88 -2.55 -21.55
N LEU A 68 -8.23 -1.97 -20.40
CA LEU A 68 -7.90 -0.58 -20.09
C LEU A 68 -6.45 -0.43 -19.65
N PRO A 69 -5.73 0.64 -20.04
CA PRO A 69 -4.37 0.92 -19.62
C PRO A 69 -4.34 1.52 -18.20
N GLU A 70 -4.64 0.72 -17.19
CA GLU A 70 -4.54 1.17 -15.80
C GLU A 70 -3.09 1.27 -15.36
N ILE A 71 -2.67 2.46 -14.90
CA ILE A 71 -1.31 2.69 -14.38
C ILE A 71 -1.38 2.84 -12.88
N SER A 72 -0.69 1.96 -12.17
CA SER A 72 -0.64 1.92 -10.70
C SER A 72 0.75 2.25 -10.16
N ILE A 73 0.84 2.43 -8.85
CA ILE A 73 2.09 2.75 -8.15
C ILE A 73 2.78 3.98 -8.77
N VAL A 74 1.98 4.98 -9.13
CA VAL A 74 2.51 6.21 -9.73
C VAL A 74 3.09 7.09 -8.63
N PRO A 75 4.38 7.45 -8.70
CA PRO A 75 4.99 8.40 -7.77
C PRO A 75 4.35 9.78 -7.89
N GLU A 76 4.36 10.54 -6.80
CA GLU A 76 3.73 11.86 -6.72
C GLU A 76 4.22 12.81 -7.81
N GLU A 77 5.52 12.84 -8.06
CA GLU A 77 6.16 13.69 -9.06
C GLU A 77 5.82 13.31 -10.52
N LYS A 78 5.32 12.09 -10.74
CA LYS A 78 4.88 11.61 -12.06
C LYS A 78 3.37 11.81 -12.31
N ALA A 79 2.59 12.04 -11.26
CA ALA A 79 1.15 12.21 -11.37
C ALA A 79 0.71 13.36 -12.30
N PRO A 80 1.33 14.57 -12.29
CA PRO A 80 0.98 15.65 -13.23
C PRO A 80 1.14 15.25 -14.70
N ARG A 81 2.16 14.45 -15.03
CA ARG A 81 2.41 13.96 -16.41
C ARG A 81 1.25 13.06 -16.88
N LEU A 82 0.81 12.13 -16.03
CA LEU A 82 -0.31 11.25 -16.37
C LEU A 82 -1.65 12.00 -16.43
N LEU A 83 -1.84 13.02 -15.58
CA LEU A 83 -3.03 13.89 -15.67
C LEU A 83 -3.10 14.65 -17.00
N ALA A 84 -1.96 15.11 -17.51
CA ALA A 84 -1.88 15.76 -18.82
C ALA A 84 -2.14 14.76 -19.96
N ARG A 85 -1.62 13.51 -19.83
CA ARG A 85 -1.81 12.46 -20.82
C ARG A 85 -3.24 11.94 -20.89
N TYR A 86 -3.88 11.79 -19.72
CA TYR A 86 -5.24 11.24 -19.58
C TYR A 86 -6.18 12.30 -19.02
N PRO A 87 -6.77 13.17 -19.85
CA PRO A 87 -7.62 14.27 -19.38
C PRO A 87 -8.89 13.77 -18.67
N TYR A 88 -9.29 12.53 -18.94
CA TYR A 88 -10.47 11.90 -18.35
C TYR A 88 -10.05 10.59 -17.64
N VAL A 89 -9.58 10.70 -16.43
CA VAL A 89 -9.06 9.56 -15.65
C VAL A 89 -9.56 9.63 -14.22
N ARG A 90 -9.89 8.48 -13.64
CA ARG A 90 -10.07 8.36 -12.20
C ARG A 90 -8.71 8.21 -11.57
N VAL A 91 -8.40 9.10 -10.64
CA VAL A 91 -7.18 9.03 -9.84
C VAL A 91 -7.56 8.70 -8.42
N SER A 92 -6.95 7.67 -7.85
CA SER A 92 -7.08 7.34 -6.44
C SER A 92 -5.72 7.35 -5.77
N ASN A 93 -5.73 7.63 -4.47
CA ASN A 93 -4.54 7.68 -3.61
C ASN A 93 -4.99 7.27 -2.21
N ILE A 94 -5.09 5.95 -2.02
CA ILE A 94 -5.66 5.39 -0.80
C ILE A 94 -4.68 5.55 0.36
N ARG A 95 -5.15 6.16 1.47
CA ARG A 95 -4.35 6.44 2.66
C ARG A 95 -3.66 5.20 3.23
N THR A 96 -4.33 4.06 3.21
CA THR A 96 -3.85 2.80 3.80
C THR A 96 -2.71 2.15 3.01
N TRP A 97 -2.46 2.63 1.78
CA TRP A 97 -1.38 2.14 0.91
C TRP A 97 -0.18 3.08 0.85
N ARG A 98 -0.23 4.23 1.56
CA ARG A 98 0.91 5.16 1.59
C ARG A 98 2.04 4.61 2.41
N ASP A 99 3.25 4.66 1.86
CA ASP A 99 4.45 4.24 2.58
C ASP A 99 4.84 5.22 3.67
N TYR A 100 5.26 4.66 4.80
CA TYR A 100 5.81 5.41 5.90
C TYR A 100 7.31 5.61 5.71
N LEU A 101 7.71 6.82 5.32
CA LEU A 101 9.10 7.23 5.16
C LEU A 101 9.58 7.97 6.40
N TYR A 102 10.76 7.58 6.88
CA TYR A 102 11.44 8.19 8.02
C TYR A 102 12.81 8.69 7.58
N TYR A 103 13.31 9.75 8.20
CA TYR A 103 14.73 10.04 8.08
C TYR A 103 15.53 8.92 8.77
N LYS A 104 16.55 8.42 8.10
CA LYS A 104 17.42 7.37 8.63
C LYS A 104 18.01 7.77 10.00
N GLU A 105 18.49 9.01 10.12
CA GLU A 105 19.08 9.55 11.34
C GLU A 105 18.10 9.51 12.52
N ASP A 106 16.82 9.81 12.29
CA ASP A 106 15.78 9.76 13.32
C ASP A 106 15.63 8.37 13.94
N LEU A 107 15.64 7.33 13.12
CA LEU A 107 15.50 5.94 13.58
C LEU A 107 16.81 5.39 14.14
N GLN A 108 17.95 5.84 13.65
CA GLN A 108 19.27 5.44 14.13
C GLN A 108 19.54 6.02 15.54
N LEU A 109 19.17 7.28 15.78
CA LEU A 109 19.50 7.97 17.01
C LEU A 109 18.35 8.03 18.03
N PHE A 110 17.11 8.02 17.56
CA PHE A 110 15.91 8.31 18.34
C PHE A 110 16.08 9.58 19.20
N ALA A 111 16.70 10.63 18.63
CA ALA A 111 17.01 11.85 19.33
C ALA A 111 15.75 12.70 19.62
N GLY A 112 15.82 13.52 20.68
CA GLY A 112 14.78 14.46 21.03
C GLY A 112 13.62 13.85 21.85
N ARG A 113 12.72 14.75 22.29
CA ARG A 113 11.63 14.42 23.25
C ARG A 113 10.60 13.45 22.65
N ARG A 114 10.31 13.56 21.36
CA ARG A 114 9.30 12.71 20.67
C ARG A 114 9.63 11.22 20.74
N TYR A 115 10.91 10.86 20.83
CA TYR A 115 11.38 9.48 20.88
C TYR A 115 11.70 8.97 22.29
N SER A 116 11.27 9.68 23.34
CA SER A 116 11.53 9.24 24.73
C SER A 116 10.96 7.86 25.04
N GLY A 117 9.81 7.50 24.44
CA GLY A 117 9.21 6.17 24.56
C GLY A 117 10.11 5.07 24.00
N GLN A 118 10.58 5.25 22.76
CA GLN A 118 11.48 4.30 22.10
C GLN A 118 12.77 4.11 22.88
N ARG A 119 13.43 5.20 23.28
CA ARG A 119 14.65 5.12 24.12
C ARG A 119 14.39 4.41 25.45
N ASN A 120 13.25 4.61 26.09
CA ASN A 120 12.90 3.92 27.35
C ASN A 120 12.71 2.42 27.09
N HIS A 121 12.06 2.02 26.00
CA HIS A 121 11.91 0.62 25.62
C HIS A 121 13.27 -0.03 25.34
N ILE A 122 14.13 0.63 24.56
CA ILE A 122 15.49 0.16 24.27
C ILE A 122 16.30 0.03 25.54
N LYS A 123 16.26 1.04 26.43
CA LYS A 123 16.98 0.99 27.70
C LYS A 123 16.55 -0.18 28.58
N LYS A 124 15.22 -0.44 28.68
CA LYS A 124 14.68 -1.58 29.43
C LYS A 124 15.11 -2.90 28.79
N PHE A 125 15.03 -3.02 27.46
CA PHE A 125 15.46 -4.20 26.72
C PHE A 125 16.94 -4.50 26.99
N ARG A 126 17.84 -3.54 26.76
CA ARG A 126 19.29 -3.71 26.98
C ARG A 126 19.65 -4.01 28.45
N LYS A 127 18.85 -3.52 29.42
CA LYS A 127 19.05 -3.85 30.83
C LYS A 127 18.69 -5.29 31.14
N GLN A 128 17.61 -5.80 30.52
CA GLN A 128 17.09 -7.14 30.77
C GLN A 128 17.86 -8.21 30.01
N TRP A 129 18.32 -7.89 28.80
CA TRP A 129 19.08 -8.77 27.92
C TRP A 129 20.37 -8.07 27.45
N PRO A 130 21.38 -7.96 28.34
CA PRO A 130 22.61 -7.21 28.07
C PRO A 130 23.47 -7.86 26.97
N GLU A 131 23.36 -9.18 26.78
CA GLU A 131 24.10 -9.95 25.76
C GLU A 131 23.41 -9.91 24.38
N ALA A 132 22.23 -9.24 24.28
CA ALA A 132 21.52 -9.18 23.01
C ALA A 132 22.23 -8.28 22.01
N GLU A 133 22.62 -8.86 20.88
CA GLU A 133 23.30 -8.15 19.78
C GLU A 133 22.60 -8.37 18.44
N PHE A 134 22.70 -7.38 17.55
CA PHE A 134 22.19 -7.47 16.19
C PHE A 134 23.32 -7.81 15.23
N ARG A 135 23.07 -8.80 14.36
CA ARG A 135 24.00 -9.15 13.28
C ARG A 135 23.27 -9.66 12.04
N PRO A 136 23.93 -9.66 10.87
CA PRO A 136 23.41 -10.35 9.69
C PRO A 136 23.15 -11.82 9.95
N ILE A 137 22.10 -12.36 9.33
CA ILE A 137 21.70 -13.78 9.37
C ILE A 137 22.16 -14.48 8.09
N SER A 138 22.82 -15.61 8.23
CA SER A 138 23.05 -16.56 7.14
C SER A 138 22.06 -17.72 7.22
N ALA A 139 21.28 -17.94 6.16
CA ALA A 139 20.31 -19.03 6.12
C ALA A 139 20.94 -20.41 6.38
N LYS A 140 22.21 -20.59 5.99
CA LYS A 140 22.95 -21.85 6.18
C LYS A 140 23.62 -21.92 7.55
N ALA A 141 24.38 -20.89 7.93
CA ALA A 141 25.14 -20.92 9.19
C ALA A 141 24.23 -20.88 10.42
N ASP A 142 23.13 -20.07 10.36
CA ASP A 142 22.20 -19.89 11.46
C ASP A 142 20.97 -20.81 11.39
N ALA A 143 21.00 -21.87 10.57
CA ALA A 143 19.86 -22.73 10.29
C ALA A 143 19.19 -23.33 11.54
N ALA A 144 19.97 -23.65 12.58
CA ALA A 144 19.44 -24.17 13.84
C ALA A 144 18.70 -23.10 14.63
N ALA A 145 19.29 -21.90 14.77
CA ALA A 145 18.69 -20.76 15.46
C ALA A 145 17.41 -20.28 14.74
N ILE A 146 17.42 -20.26 13.40
CA ILE A 146 16.25 -19.93 12.58
C ILE A 146 15.10 -20.91 12.80
N ARG A 147 15.37 -22.23 12.80
CA ARG A 147 14.33 -23.23 13.07
C ARG A 147 13.74 -23.08 14.47
N GLN A 148 14.62 -22.87 15.47
CA GLN A 148 14.16 -22.67 16.84
C GLN A 148 13.33 -21.39 16.96
N PHE A 149 13.75 -20.29 16.34
CA PHE A 149 12.99 -19.04 16.31
C PHE A 149 11.57 -19.24 15.79
N TRP A 150 11.40 -19.94 14.66
CA TRP A 150 10.07 -20.18 14.11
C TRP A 150 9.20 -21.05 15.03
N THR A 151 9.79 -22.04 15.69
CA THR A 151 9.08 -22.86 16.68
C THR A 151 8.60 -22.02 17.87
N ASP A 152 9.48 -21.20 18.43
CA ASP A 152 9.17 -20.33 19.56
C ASP A 152 8.15 -19.27 19.15
N PHE A 153 8.32 -18.65 17.97
CA PHE A 153 7.42 -17.62 17.45
C PHE A 153 6.01 -18.16 17.22
N GLU A 154 5.86 -19.35 16.64
CA GLU A 154 4.57 -20.00 16.44
C GLU A 154 3.90 -20.41 17.75
N ALA A 155 4.68 -20.75 18.76
CA ALA A 155 4.15 -21.05 20.10
C ALA A 155 3.59 -19.81 20.82
N GLU A 156 4.23 -18.65 20.60
CA GLU A 156 3.79 -17.36 21.14
C GLU A 156 2.76 -16.64 20.24
N PHE A 157 2.59 -17.09 18.99
CA PHE A 157 1.72 -16.42 18.01
C PHE A 157 0.24 -16.54 18.43
N PRO A 158 -0.52 -15.43 18.44
CA PRO A 158 -1.91 -15.47 18.85
C PRO A 158 -2.75 -16.41 17.96
N LYS A 159 -3.51 -17.32 18.60
CA LYS A 159 -4.30 -18.35 17.89
C LYS A 159 -5.44 -17.80 17.05
N ASP A 160 -5.89 -16.60 17.33
CA ASP A 160 -6.94 -15.85 16.62
C ASP A 160 -6.38 -14.89 15.55
N SER A 161 -5.09 -15.01 15.23
CA SER A 161 -4.47 -14.21 14.18
C SER A 161 -5.18 -14.40 12.85
N GLY A 162 -5.53 -13.29 12.21
CA GLY A 162 -6.23 -13.31 10.92
C GLY A 162 -5.41 -13.89 9.76
N SER A 163 -6.08 -14.19 8.67
CA SER A 163 -5.48 -14.80 7.46
C SER A 163 -4.29 -14.00 6.90
N LYS A 164 -4.32 -12.67 6.99
CA LYS A 164 -3.21 -11.78 6.57
C LYS A 164 -1.94 -12.03 7.38
N ALA A 165 -2.04 -12.13 8.70
CA ALA A 165 -0.89 -12.39 9.56
C ALA A 165 -0.27 -13.77 9.31
N MET A 166 -1.09 -14.78 9.02
CA MET A 166 -0.63 -16.12 8.63
C MET A 166 0.07 -16.11 7.26
N ALA A 167 -0.46 -15.37 6.30
CA ALA A 167 0.15 -15.22 4.97
C ALA A 167 1.52 -14.52 5.08
N GLU A 168 1.62 -13.46 5.89
CA GLU A 168 2.89 -12.76 6.14
C GLU A 168 3.93 -13.66 6.84
N LEU A 169 3.50 -14.49 7.80
CA LEU A 169 4.38 -15.47 8.42
C LEU A 169 4.94 -16.48 7.41
N ALA A 170 4.07 -17.03 6.55
CA ALA A 170 4.49 -17.95 5.50
C ALA A 170 5.48 -17.28 4.53
N LEU A 171 5.25 -16.00 4.23
CA LEU A 171 6.13 -15.20 3.39
C LEU A 171 7.50 -14.97 4.04
N ALA A 172 7.53 -14.58 5.32
CA ALA A 172 8.76 -14.40 6.08
C ALA A 172 9.63 -15.68 6.07
N LYS A 173 9.01 -16.85 6.22
CA LYS A 173 9.70 -18.15 6.11
C LYS A 173 10.32 -18.38 4.72
N LYS A 174 9.57 -18.03 3.65
CA LYS A 174 10.06 -18.10 2.26
C LYS A 174 11.24 -17.16 2.03
N MET A 175 11.17 -15.93 2.54
CA MET A 175 12.26 -14.96 2.42
C MET A 175 13.53 -15.43 3.18
N MET A 176 13.35 -16.04 4.35
CA MET A 176 14.47 -16.61 5.10
C MET A 176 15.17 -17.75 4.34
N ALA A 177 14.43 -18.53 3.56
CA ALA A 177 14.95 -19.63 2.76
C ALA A 177 15.65 -19.19 1.45
N MET A 178 15.62 -17.90 1.09
CA MET A 178 16.32 -17.40 -0.11
C MET A 178 17.84 -17.59 0.03
N PRO A 179 18.60 -17.70 -1.08
CA PRO A 179 20.06 -17.74 -1.03
C PRO A 179 20.65 -16.49 -0.37
N ASP A 180 21.78 -16.65 0.33
CA ASP A 180 22.47 -15.51 1.01
C ASP A 180 22.97 -14.42 0.05
N LYS A 181 23.08 -14.75 -1.25
CA LYS A 181 23.45 -13.79 -2.32
C LYS A 181 22.27 -13.02 -2.91
N ALA A 182 21.05 -13.24 -2.40
CA ALA A 182 19.88 -12.47 -2.82
C ALA A 182 20.03 -10.99 -2.41
N LEU A 183 19.27 -10.12 -3.09
CA LEU A 183 19.26 -8.68 -2.78
C LEU A 183 18.70 -8.36 -1.37
N ILE A 184 18.04 -9.32 -0.75
CA ILE A 184 17.42 -9.17 0.57
C ILE A 184 18.48 -9.29 1.67
N LEU A 185 18.61 -8.22 2.43
CA LEU A 185 19.42 -8.19 3.65
C LEU A 185 18.61 -8.83 4.77
N ARG A 186 19.24 -9.74 5.49
CA ARG A 186 18.62 -10.42 6.63
C ARG A 186 19.38 -10.05 7.90
N GLY A 187 18.67 -9.49 8.86
CA GLY A 187 19.21 -9.15 10.16
C GLY A 187 18.54 -9.91 11.28
N GLY A 188 19.22 -10.15 12.36
CA GLY A 188 18.65 -10.76 13.54
C GLY A 188 19.21 -10.21 14.83
N MET A 189 18.36 -10.11 15.84
CA MET A 189 18.75 -9.88 17.21
C MET A 189 18.94 -11.22 17.89
N PHE A 190 20.11 -11.43 18.48
CA PHE A 190 20.47 -12.67 19.17
C PHE A 190 20.71 -12.39 20.65
N ASP A 191 20.16 -13.21 21.52
CA ASP A 191 20.47 -13.28 22.95
C ASP A 191 21.35 -14.52 23.17
N GLY A 192 22.67 -14.32 23.22
CA GLY A 192 23.63 -15.38 23.05
C GLY A 192 23.51 -16.07 21.69
N GLU A 193 23.24 -17.38 21.68
CA GLU A 193 22.98 -18.13 20.43
C GLU A 193 21.53 -18.13 19.99
N LYS A 194 20.61 -17.65 20.82
CA LYS A 194 19.18 -17.65 20.55
C LYS A 194 18.78 -16.48 19.67
N LEU A 195 18.24 -16.74 18.49
CA LEU A 195 17.59 -15.73 17.65
C LEU A 195 16.26 -15.33 18.29
N ILE A 196 16.09 -14.04 18.63
CA ILE A 196 14.93 -13.51 19.33
C ILE A 196 14.10 -12.56 18.48
N ALA A 197 14.70 -11.99 17.43
CA ALA A 197 14.00 -11.20 16.41
C ALA A 197 14.74 -11.25 15.10
N LEU A 198 14.01 -11.05 14.00
CA LEU A 198 14.58 -10.99 12.65
C LEU A 198 13.91 -9.92 11.80
N SER A 199 14.65 -9.44 10.81
CA SER A 199 14.16 -8.48 9.81
C SER A 199 14.66 -8.84 8.41
N PHE A 200 13.88 -8.37 7.42
CA PHE A 200 14.22 -8.44 6.01
C PHE A 200 14.23 -7.04 5.44
N CYS A 201 15.36 -6.63 4.89
CA CYS A 201 15.56 -5.29 4.34
C CYS A 201 16.10 -5.35 2.91
N GLU A 202 15.97 -4.25 2.18
CA GLU A 202 16.53 -4.06 0.85
C GLU A 202 16.97 -2.60 0.67
N LYS A 203 18.06 -2.37 -0.05
CA LYS A 203 18.46 -1.02 -0.43
C LYS A 203 18.01 -0.70 -1.84
N CYS A 204 17.25 0.38 -1.99
CA CYS A 204 16.84 0.94 -3.26
C CYS A 204 17.27 2.40 -3.33
N GLY A 205 18.35 2.67 -4.07
CA GLY A 205 18.94 4.00 -4.12
C GLY A 205 19.30 4.52 -2.73
N GLU A 206 18.78 5.67 -2.34
CA GLU A 206 19.02 6.30 -1.03
C GLU A 206 18.01 5.86 0.06
N THR A 207 17.25 4.79 -0.17
CA THR A 207 16.23 4.31 0.76
C THR A 207 16.54 2.89 1.22
N LEU A 208 16.58 2.68 2.54
CA LEU A 208 16.50 1.35 3.14
C LEU A 208 15.03 0.98 3.29
N ILE A 209 14.59 -0.09 2.65
CA ILE A 209 13.23 -0.62 2.78
C ILE A 209 13.26 -1.76 3.81
N ILE A 210 12.41 -1.69 4.83
CA ILE A 210 12.21 -2.73 5.83
C ILE A 210 10.88 -3.41 5.50
N HIS A 211 10.97 -4.64 4.98
CA HIS A 211 9.83 -5.41 4.50
C HIS A 211 9.06 -6.09 5.63
N ILE A 212 9.75 -6.89 6.42
CA ILE A 212 9.13 -7.69 7.48
C ILE A 212 10.03 -7.66 8.71
N GLU A 213 9.43 -7.44 9.86
CA GLU A 213 10.05 -7.58 11.18
C GLU A 213 9.23 -8.59 12.00
N LYS A 214 9.89 -9.54 12.63
CA LYS A 214 9.30 -10.52 13.54
C LYS A 214 10.14 -10.63 14.80
N ALA A 215 9.48 -10.66 15.96
CA ALA A 215 10.17 -10.82 17.25
C ALA A 215 9.33 -11.64 18.20
N LEU A 216 10.00 -12.39 19.09
CA LEU A 216 9.35 -13.12 20.16
C LEU A 216 8.67 -12.14 21.12
N TYR A 217 7.41 -12.36 21.44
CA TYR A 217 6.59 -11.47 22.28
C TYR A 217 7.11 -11.38 23.71
N SER A 218 7.81 -12.43 24.18
CA SER A 218 8.44 -12.50 25.49
C SER A 218 9.57 -11.48 25.68
N TYR A 219 10.17 -10.96 24.59
CA TYR A 219 11.26 -9.98 24.63
C TYR A 219 10.75 -8.54 24.50
N THR A 220 10.23 -8.00 25.61
CA THR A 220 9.65 -6.65 25.63
C THR A 220 10.68 -5.57 25.25
N GLY A 221 10.34 -4.73 24.25
CA GLY A 221 11.20 -3.63 23.80
C GLY A 221 12.19 -4.01 22.71
N VAL A 222 12.16 -5.26 22.21
CA VAL A 222 13.04 -5.74 21.14
C VAL A 222 12.81 -5.01 19.82
N TYR A 223 11.55 -4.69 19.43
CA TYR A 223 11.26 -4.01 18.17
C TYR A 223 11.99 -2.66 18.00
N PRO A 224 11.89 -1.68 18.92
CA PRO A 224 12.64 -0.44 18.76
C PRO A 224 14.15 -0.63 18.86
N ALA A 225 14.64 -1.64 19.60
CA ALA A 225 16.07 -1.97 19.63
C ALA A 225 16.53 -2.53 18.28
N MET A 226 15.74 -3.40 17.65
CA MET A 226 16.01 -3.97 16.35
C MET A 226 15.96 -2.90 15.25
N VAL A 227 14.93 -2.04 15.21
CA VAL A 227 14.86 -0.93 14.25
C VAL A 227 16.09 -0.05 14.31
N GLN A 228 16.55 0.32 15.51
CA GLN A 228 17.77 1.11 15.67
C GLN A 228 18.99 0.38 15.09
N ALA A 229 19.16 -0.90 15.44
CA ALA A 229 20.32 -1.68 15.08
C ALA A 229 20.37 -2.04 13.58
N GLU A 230 19.24 -2.39 12.97
CA GLU A 230 19.19 -2.69 11.53
C GLU A 230 19.41 -1.44 10.66
N VAL A 231 18.88 -0.29 11.07
CA VAL A 231 19.13 0.99 10.39
C VAL A 231 20.60 1.39 10.50
N GLU A 232 21.25 1.13 11.64
CA GLU A 232 22.69 1.32 11.80
C GLU A 232 23.49 0.38 10.90
N ALA A 233 23.14 -0.91 10.91
CA ALA A 233 23.88 -1.94 10.18
C ALA A 233 23.69 -1.87 8.67
N PHE A 234 22.46 -1.59 8.21
CA PHE A 234 22.10 -1.68 6.79
C PHE A 234 21.86 -0.33 6.13
N GLY A 235 21.61 0.74 6.88
CA GLY A 235 21.26 2.07 6.35
C GLY A 235 22.43 2.91 5.84
N GLY A 236 23.66 2.36 5.76
CA GLY A 236 24.81 3.09 5.23
C GLY A 236 24.56 3.61 3.81
N GLY A 237 24.74 4.94 3.59
CA GLY A 237 24.47 5.60 2.31
C GLY A 237 22.99 5.92 2.04
N CYS A 238 22.05 5.57 2.93
CA CYS A 238 20.65 5.91 2.80
C CYS A 238 20.33 7.22 3.52
N THR A 239 19.41 8.00 2.94
CA THR A 239 18.79 9.19 3.53
C THR A 239 17.49 8.82 4.25
N TYR A 240 16.75 7.89 3.67
CA TYR A 240 15.44 7.47 4.15
C TYR A 240 15.39 6.00 4.55
N VAL A 241 14.44 5.71 5.44
CA VAL A 241 13.97 4.36 5.74
C VAL A 241 12.50 4.30 5.38
N ASN A 242 12.12 3.34 4.53
CA ASN A 242 10.75 3.03 4.19
C ASN A 242 10.32 1.78 4.96
N ARG A 243 9.26 1.88 5.75
CA ARG A 243 8.69 0.74 6.49
C ARG A 243 7.33 0.32 5.91
N GLU A 244 7.16 0.51 4.62
CA GLU A 244 5.96 0.15 3.86
C GLU A 244 4.67 0.79 4.41
N ASP A 245 3.52 0.36 3.92
CA ASP A 245 2.21 0.89 4.33
C ASP A 245 1.64 0.21 5.59
N ASP A 246 0.43 0.58 6.00
CA ASP A 246 -0.25 -0.01 7.15
C ASP A 246 -1.35 -1.01 6.78
N ALA A 247 -1.59 -1.27 5.48
CA ALA A 247 -2.60 -2.19 4.96
C ALA A 247 -4.01 -2.03 5.59
N GLY A 248 -4.31 -0.87 6.18
CA GLY A 248 -5.55 -0.59 6.90
C GLY A 248 -5.59 -1.10 8.34
N ASP A 249 -4.53 -1.74 8.83
CA ASP A 249 -4.46 -2.20 10.21
C ASP A 249 -4.23 -1.05 11.19
N ARG A 250 -5.13 -0.87 12.16
CA ARG A 250 -5.09 0.23 13.14
C ARG A 250 -3.91 0.10 14.11
N GLY A 251 -3.56 -1.11 14.51
CA GLY A 251 -2.44 -1.37 15.42
C GLY A 251 -1.12 -1.05 14.76
N LEU A 252 -0.94 -1.53 13.51
CA LEU A 252 0.23 -1.26 12.70
C LEU A 252 0.36 0.24 12.39
N ARG A 253 -0.75 0.92 12.05
CA ARG A 253 -0.80 2.38 11.86
C ARG A 253 -0.32 3.12 13.11
N THR A 254 -0.87 2.78 14.27
CA THR A 254 -0.50 3.41 15.54
C THR A 254 0.99 3.21 15.83
N SER A 255 1.48 1.99 15.65
CA SER A 255 2.90 1.68 15.83
C SER A 255 3.78 2.51 14.89
N LYS A 256 3.48 2.53 13.58
CA LYS A 256 4.29 3.27 12.60
C LYS A 256 4.29 4.78 12.87
N LEU A 257 3.14 5.36 13.24
CA LEU A 257 3.05 6.78 13.59
C LEU A 257 3.88 7.16 14.83
N GLN A 258 4.03 6.27 15.81
CA GLN A 258 4.84 6.52 17.01
C GLN A 258 6.33 6.69 16.70
N TYR A 259 6.81 6.23 15.54
CA TYR A 259 8.17 6.45 15.07
C TYR A 259 8.36 7.78 14.34
N GLY A 260 7.31 8.62 14.25
CA GLY A 260 7.37 9.98 13.70
C GLY A 260 7.80 10.03 12.25
N PRO A 261 7.01 9.49 11.29
CA PRO A 261 7.38 9.51 9.89
C PRO A 261 7.58 10.95 9.38
N ALA A 262 8.59 11.13 8.55
CA ALA A 262 8.87 12.39 7.87
C ALA A 262 7.82 12.67 6.77
N LYS A 263 7.37 11.61 6.09
CA LYS A 263 6.42 11.67 4.98
C LYS A 263 5.58 10.40 4.93
N LEU A 264 4.34 10.53 4.50
CA LEU A 264 3.52 9.41 4.00
C LEU A 264 3.53 9.50 2.49
N ALA A 265 4.38 8.69 1.84
CA ALA A 265 4.55 8.72 0.39
C ALA A 265 3.30 8.19 -0.31
N PRO A 266 2.61 9.01 -1.12
CA PRO A 266 1.42 8.59 -1.81
C PRO A 266 1.75 7.67 -2.99
N LYS A 267 0.84 6.74 -3.26
CA LYS A 267 0.85 5.86 -4.42
C LYS A 267 -0.41 6.14 -5.21
N TYR A 268 -0.26 6.76 -6.37
CA TYR A 268 -1.39 7.08 -7.21
C TYR A 268 -1.73 5.92 -8.14
N HIS A 269 -3.01 5.73 -8.35
CA HIS A 269 -3.55 4.77 -9.30
C HIS A 269 -4.42 5.52 -10.31
N PHE A 270 -4.09 5.36 -11.59
CA PHE A 270 -4.74 6.01 -12.72
C PHE A 270 -5.55 4.97 -13.49
N ARG A 271 -6.87 5.10 -13.42
CA ARG A 271 -7.80 4.26 -14.15
C ARG A 271 -8.45 5.08 -15.26
N PRO A 272 -8.19 4.76 -16.53
CA PRO A 272 -8.78 5.47 -17.65
C PRO A 272 -10.29 5.43 -17.63
N GLN A 273 -10.88 6.36 -18.34
CA GLN A 273 -12.29 6.54 -18.48
C GLN A 273 -12.91 5.45 -19.33
N ASN A 274 -14.17 5.17 -19.01
CA ASN A 274 -15.05 4.31 -19.78
C ASN A 274 -15.51 4.99 -21.09
N GLU A 275 -15.32 4.33 -22.24
CA GLU A 275 -15.75 4.82 -23.55
C GLU A 275 -17.27 5.06 -23.61
N LEU A 276 -18.09 4.18 -23.02
CA LEU A 276 -19.54 4.33 -23.00
C LEU A 276 -19.96 5.67 -22.39
N LEU A 277 -19.35 6.06 -21.27
CA LEU A 277 -19.69 7.29 -20.56
C LEU A 277 -19.30 8.57 -21.30
N ARG A 278 -18.39 8.50 -22.30
CA ARG A 278 -18.03 9.66 -23.14
C ARG A 278 -19.25 10.17 -23.92
N HIS A 279 -20.15 9.28 -24.29
CA HIS A 279 -21.32 9.58 -25.11
C HIS A 279 -22.57 9.92 -24.30
N VAL A 280 -22.48 9.95 -22.97
CA VAL A 280 -23.59 10.32 -22.08
C VAL A 280 -23.46 11.81 -21.70
N PRO A 281 -24.14 12.73 -22.36
CA PRO A 281 -24.01 14.18 -22.13
C PRO A 281 -24.54 14.62 -20.74
N GLU A 282 -25.59 13.99 -20.27
CA GLU A 282 -26.20 14.22 -18.97
C GLU A 282 -26.73 12.92 -18.37
N ILE A 283 -26.88 12.86 -17.05
CA ILE A 283 -27.38 11.67 -16.36
C ILE A 283 -28.86 11.48 -16.72
N PRO A 284 -29.22 10.38 -17.42
CA PRO A 284 -30.60 10.15 -17.84
C PRO A 284 -31.49 9.79 -16.64
N GLU A 285 -32.79 10.08 -16.78
CA GLU A 285 -33.79 9.52 -15.90
C GLU A 285 -34.26 8.17 -16.44
N LEU A 286 -34.10 7.11 -15.62
CA LEU A 286 -34.50 5.74 -15.95
C LEU A 286 -35.68 5.35 -15.03
N LYS A 287 -36.72 4.76 -15.60
CA LYS A 287 -37.93 4.37 -14.85
C LYS A 287 -38.16 2.86 -14.95
N THR A 288 -38.49 2.28 -13.83
CA THR A 288 -39.04 0.92 -13.71
C THR A 288 -40.47 1.01 -13.19
N GLU A 289 -41.15 -0.11 -13.00
CA GLU A 289 -42.48 -0.15 -12.41
C GLU A 289 -42.58 0.54 -11.04
N ARG A 290 -41.48 0.47 -10.24
CA ARG A 290 -41.47 0.93 -8.85
C ARG A 290 -40.45 2.03 -8.56
N LEU A 291 -39.38 2.09 -9.33
CA LEU A 291 -38.24 2.92 -9.03
C LEU A 291 -37.93 3.90 -10.15
N THR A 292 -37.42 5.05 -9.75
CA THR A 292 -36.82 6.03 -10.67
C THR A 292 -35.33 6.15 -10.30
N LEU A 293 -34.44 6.01 -11.31
CA LEU A 293 -33.05 6.35 -11.21
C LEU A 293 -32.84 7.70 -11.88
N SER A 294 -32.20 8.63 -11.19
CA SER A 294 -31.99 9.98 -11.73
C SER A 294 -30.69 10.58 -11.16
N ALA A 295 -30.29 11.74 -11.66
CA ALA A 295 -29.15 12.45 -11.10
C ALA A 295 -29.37 12.77 -9.61
N ILE A 296 -28.25 12.70 -8.84
CA ILE A 296 -28.20 13.22 -7.48
C ILE A 296 -28.15 14.75 -7.59
N THR A 297 -29.01 15.44 -6.87
CA THR A 297 -29.12 16.90 -6.89
C THR A 297 -28.72 17.50 -5.54
N GLU A 298 -28.54 18.83 -5.49
CA GLU A 298 -28.24 19.52 -4.22
C GLU A 298 -29.29 19.29 -3.12
N LYS A 299 -30.55 19.09 -3.52
CA LYS A 299 -31.65 18.79 -2.58
C LYS A 299 -31.50 17.44 -1.91
N ASP A 300 -30.75 16.55 -2.53
CA ASP A 300 -30.52 15.19 -2.02
C ASP A 300 -29.37 15.12 -1.00
N ILE A 301 -28.56 16.17 -0.86
CA ILE A 301 -27.35 16.16 -0.04
C ILE A 301 -27.58 15.56 1.37
N PRO A 302 -28.58 16.00 2.15
CA PRO A 302 -28.78 15.42 3.49
C PRO A 302 -29.12 13.93 3.46
N ALA A 303 -29.98 13.50 2.55
CA ALA A 303 -30.38 12.11 2.43
C ALA A 303 -29.25 11.24 1.84
N TYR A 304 -28.50 11.80 0.91
CA TYR A 304 -27.35 11.12 0.30
C TYR A 304 -26.20 10.92 1.31
N ASN A 305 -25.88 11.95 2.11
CA ASN A 305 -24.91 11.83 3.20
C ASN A 305 -25.35 10.78 4.23
N ALA A 306 -26.62 10.76 4.62
CA ALA A 306 -27.14 9.75 5.53
C ALA A 306 -27.00 8.33 4.95
N LEU A 307 -27.22 8.15 3.65
CA LEU A 307 -27.05 6.88 2.96
C LEU A 307 -25.57 6.46 2.90
N VAL A 308 -24.67 7.36 2.53
CA VAL A 308 -23.23 7.07 2.37
C VAL A 308 -22.56 6.80 3.73
N LEU A 309 -22.99 7.47 4.78
CA LEU A 309 -22.45 7.31 6.14
C LEU A 309 -23.15 6.20 6.97
N ASP A 310 -24.09 5.48 6.38
CA ASP A 310 -24.78 4.38 7.06
C ASP A 310 -23.83 3.23 7.35
N GLY A 311 -23.56 2.99 8.63
CA GLY A 311 -22.63 1.97 9.10
C GLY A 311 -23.05 0.54 8.78
N ASP A 312 -24.38 0.26 8.75
CA ASP A 312 -24.90 -1.07 8.39
C ASP A 312 -24.74 -1.33 6.89
N ARG A 313 -25.03 -0.34 6.05
CA ARG A 313 -24.76 -0.40 4.62
C ARG A 313 -23.28 -0.62 4.35
N ASN A 314 -22.41 0.17 4.94
CA ASN A 314 -20.98 0.15 4.69
C ASN A 314 -20.32 -1.15 5.15
N ARG A 315 -20.86 -1.80 6.15
CA ARG A 315 -20.45 -3.14 6.60
C ARG A 315 -20.51 -4.18 5.46
N TRP A 316 -21.53 -4.09 4.60
CA TRP A 316 -21.74 -5.02 3.49
C TRP A 316 -21.14 -4.53 2.17
N TRP A 317 -21.05 -3.20 2.02
CA TRP A 317 -20.46 -2.57 0.85
C TRP A 317 -18.94 -2.75 0.79
N GLY A 318 -18.27 -2.85 1.94
CA GLY A 318 -16.83 -3.07 2.04
C GLY A 318 -15.97 -1.89 1.57
N TYR A 319 -16.55 -0.71 1.39
CA TYR A 319 -15.89 0.50 0.93
C TYR A 319 -15.91 1.58 2.00
N ASP A 320 -14.80 2.31 2.17
CA ASP A 320 -14.68 3.45 3.07
C ASP A 320 -14.77 4.74 2.27
N ASP A 321 -16.00 5.23 2.08
CA ASP A 321 -16.26 6.45 1.32
C ASP A 321 -15.58 7.68 1.95
N VAL A 322 -15.44 7.73 3.27
CA VAL A 322 -14.74 8.81 3.99
C VAL A 322 -13.23 8.72 3.77
N GLY A 323 -12.68 7.52 3.85
CA GLY A 323 -11.26 7.26 3.58
C GLY A 323 -10.84 7.54 2.13
N GLY A 324 -11.79 7.54 1.21
CA GLY A 324 -11.59 7.86 -0.20
C GLY A 324 -11.54 9.37 -0.52
N LEU A 325 -11.89 10.25 0.44
CA LEU A 325 -11.86 11.69 0.22
C LEU A 325 -10.42 12.21 0.21
N THR A 326 -10.12 13.07 -0.77
CA THR A 326 -8.82 13.74 -0.90
C THR A 326 -8.71 15.02 -0.10
N GLU A 327 -9.87 15.63 0.24
CA GLU A 327 -9.99 16.87 1.02
C GLU A 327 -10.72 16.60 2.33
N PRO A 328 -10.62 17.48 3.33
CA PRO A 328 -11.41 17.37 4.56
C PRO A 328 -12.90 17.27 4.26
N MET A 329 -13.60 16.34 4.94
CA MET A 329 -15.00 16.10 4.72
C MET A 329 -15.87 17.33 5.05
N THR A 330 -16.74 17.69 4.12
CA THR A 330 -17.80 18.67 4.29
C THR A 330 -19.17 18.02 4.05
N ASP A 331 -20.27 18.72 4.29
CA ASP A 331 -21.62 18.25 3.98
C ASP A 331 -21.86 18.05 2.48
N ARG A 332 -21.03 18.63 1.62
CA ARG A 332 -21.13 18.54 0.15
C ARG A 332 -20.18 17.50 -0.46
N SER A 333 -19.25 16.95 0.31
CA SER A 333 -18.13 16.14 -0.21
C SER A 333 -18.58 15.01 -1.14
N PHE A 334 -19.54 14.18 -0.72
CA PHE A 334 -20.00 13.05 -1.53
C PHE A 334 -20.75 13.48 -2.79
N TYR A 335 -21.58 14.52 -2.68
CA TYR A 335 -22.25 15.10 -3.84
C TYR A 335 -21.26 15.65 -4.86
N GLU A 336 -20.24 16.34 -4.42
CA GLU A 336 -19.21 16.90 -5.31
C GLU A 336 -18.33 15.82 -5.93
N VAL A 337 -18.04 14.73 -5.19
CA VAL A 337 -17.39 13.55 -5.77
C VAL A 337 -18.24 12.96 -6.90
N ALA A 338 -19.51 12.71 -6.67
CA ALA A 338 -20.41 12.16 -7.68
C ALA A 338 -20.52 13.06 -8.93
N ARG A 339 -20.63 14.38 -8.74
CA ARG A 339 -20.63 15.36 -9.84
C ARG A 339 -19.32 15.39 -10.62
N ARG A 340 -18.21 15.41 -9.90
CA ARG A 340 -16.87 15.39 -10.51
C ARG A 340 -16.63 14.12 -11.30
N ASP A 341 -17.01 12.97 -10.75
CA ASP A 341 -16.83 11.69 -11.41
C ASP A 341 -17.67 11.61 -12.70
N PHE A 342 -18.89 12.13 -12.70
CA PHE A 342 -19.67 12.25 -13.93
C PHE A 342 -19.07 13.27 -14.92
N ALA A 343 -18.64 14.44 -14.47
CA ALA A 343 -18.01 15.45 -15.32
C ALA A 343 -16.73 14.90 -15.99
N ARG A 344 -15.99 14.05 -15.29
CA ARG A 344 -14.82 13.34 -15.78
C ARG A 344 -15.13 12.03 -16.51
N ARG A 345 -16.40 11.70 -16.67
CA ARG A 345 -16.86 10.46 -17.33
C ARG A 345 -16.32 9.17 -16.69
N LEU A 346 -16.10 9.17 -15.39
CA LEU A 346 -15.56 8.05 -14.61
C LEU A 346 -16.67 7.13 -14.09
N ALA A 347 -17.79 7.74 -13.68
CA ALA A 347 -18.93 7.04 -13.14
C ALA A 347 -20.21 7.84 -13.33
N VAL A 348 -21.35 7.14 -13.32
CA VAL A 348 -22.68 7.72 -13.17
C VAL A 348 -23.25 7.24 -11.85
N ASN A 349 -23.39 8.14 -10.90
CA ASN A 349 -24.03 7.88 -9.62
C ASN A 349 -25.51 8.24 -9.74
N PHE A 350 -26.37 7.23 -9.76
CA PHE A 350 -27.82 7.41 -9.79
C PHE A 350 -28.39 7.44 -8.38
N ALA A 351 -29.18 8.44 -8.07
CA ALA A 351 -30.13 8.37 -6.97
C ALA A 351 -31.23 7.35 -7.31
N VAL A 352 -31.39 6.32 -6.54
CA VAL A 352 -32.51 5.37 -6.62
C VAL A 352 -33.66 5.93 -5.79
N ARG A 353 -34.81 6.15 -6.43
CA ARG A 353 -35.99 6.79 -5.79
C ARG A 353 -37.16 5.85 -5.79
N LEU A 354 -37.86 5.81 -4.66
CA LEU A 354 -39.22 5.25 -4.53
C LEU A 354 -40.16 6.38 -4.20
N GLU A 355 -41.19 6.59 -5.02
CA GLU A 355 -42.16 7.68 -4.87
C GLU A 355 -41.50 9.07 -4.67
N GLY A 356 -40.41 9.31 -5.41
CA GLY A 356 -39.64 10.56 -5.36
C GLY A 356 -38.62 10.66 -4.21
N LYS A 357 -38.70 9.77 -3.20
CA LYS A 357 -37.77 9.76 -2.07
C LYS A 357 -36.48 8.97 -2.40
N LEU A 358 -35.33 9.53 -2.13
CA LEU A 358 -34.04 8.83 -2.26
C LEU A 358 -33.97 7.69 -1.21
N ILE A 359 -33.80 6.45 -1.70
CA ILE A 359 -33.75 5.25 -0.89
C ILE A 359 -32.46 4.45 -1.10
N GLY A 360 -31.66 4.81 -2.08
CA GLY A 360 -30.45 4.09 -2.42
C GLY A 360 -29.65 4.78 -3.51
N GLU A 361 -28.53 4.17 -3.85
CA GLU A 361 -27.62 4.58 -4.91
C GLU A 361 -27.35 3.40 -5.86
N ALA A 362 -27.23 3.69 -7.14
CA ALA A 362 -26.73 2.76 -8.14
C ALA A 362 -25.60 3.44 -8.92
N VAL A 363 -24.45 2.79 -9.03
CA VAL A 363 -23.28 3.36 -9.68
C VAL A 363 -22.92 2.54 -10.92
N LEU A 364 -22.91 3.21 -12.07
CA LEU A 364 -22.36 2.67 -13.30
C LEU A 364 -20.90 3.14 -13.40
N CYS A 365 -19.97 2.23 -13.22
CA CYS A 365 -18.54 2.49 -13.33
C CYS A 365 -17.84 1.28 -13.95
N GLY A 366 -16.68 1.52 -14.56
CA GLY A 366 -15.84 0.41 -15.09
C GLY A 366 -16.48 -0.42 -16.20
N ALA A 367 -17.58 0.03 -16.81
CA ALA A 367 -18.15 -0.64 -17.98
C ALA A 367 -17.24 -0.43 -19.20
N LEU A 368 -16.89 -1.47 -19.91
CA LEU A 368 -16.07 -1.44 -21.13
C LEU A 368 -16.87 -0.99 -22.33
#